data_21dfa5f6c869ecb0576f8ff7377bdc84
#
_entry.id   21dfa5f6c869ecb0576f8ff7377bdc84
#
_cell.length_a   1.000
_cell.length_b   1.000
_cell.length_c   1.000
_cell.angle_alpha   90.00
_cell.angle_beta   90.00
_cell.angle_gamma   90.00
#
_symmetry.space_group_name_H-M   'P 1'
#
loop_
_entity.id
_entity.type
_entity.pdbx_description
1 polymer ?
#
loop_
_entity_poly.entity_id
_entity_poly.type
_entity_poly.pdbx_seq_one_letter_code
_entity_poly.pdbx_strand_id
1 'polypeptide(L)'
;MVIDYVDPVDLVHSYTESPYFEDIYYVGEIKTIPVNELAKQFPHLEQEDLEDIIKNKSIHTNDYGNTNYREVDNNSVQILYFNYKTYMNNVYKLKETGSGGEKAIEKPDTFNPPEEKEGDYSRLQRSIECLYEGALVLGTNKLLKWEMSKNMMRPKSDFTKVKMNYSIVAPRMYKGRIESLVRRITGFADMIQLTHLKLQQVMSRMVPDGVYLDADGLAEIDLGNGTNYNPQEALNMFFQTGSVIGRSFTQDGDMNPGKVPIQEIASGASGNKIQALIANYNYYLQMIRDTTGLNEARDAATPDKNALVGVQKLAAANSNTATRHILQAGLFLTAEVAECLSLRISDIIEYSPTKDAFIQAIGVHNVATLEELSDLHLYDFGIFIELAPDEEEKMMLENNIQVALAQQNIELEDAIDLREIKNIKLANQLLKIRRKKKLDRDQLIQQQNIQAQAQANMQTQQAAAELEIQKQQTLFHSESQLEQLKGDMASQKLMQEAEVKKQLMEQEFQYNMQLRQMDMNTIMEREGQKEDRKDKRTKIQATQQSEMIDQRKRDKPPKNFESSGNDIVSGDFDLGAFEPK
;
A
#
# COMPACT_ATOMS: atom_id res chain seq x y z
N MET A 1 20.11 -1.33 -15.83
CA MET A 1 19.01 -1.98 -15.11
C MET A 1 17.72 -1.55 -15.77
N VAL A 2 16.88 -2.48 -16.20
CA VAL A 2 15.63 -2.20 -16.91
C VAL A 2 14.52 -2.98 -16.21
N ILE A 3 13.39 -2.33 -15.99
CA ILE A 3 12.14 -2.98 -15.56
C ILE A 3 11.33 -3.16 -16.82
N ASP A 4 10.94 -4.39 -17.10
CA ASP A 4 10.13 -4.75 -18.26
C ASP A 4 8.80 -5.35 -17.80
N TYR A 5 7.76 -5.13 -18.58
CA TYR A 5 6.44 -5.71 -18.34
C TYR A 5 6.33 -7.04 -19.08
N VAL A 6 5.91 -8.07 -18.38
CA VAL A 6 5.62 -9.38 -18.96
C VAL A 6 4.12 -9.56 -19.06
N ASP A 7 3.62 -9.88 -20.25
CA ASP A 7 2.21 -10.21 -20.41
C ASP A 7 1.90 -11.52 -19.64
N PRO A 8 0.90 -11.54 -18.77
CA PRO A 8 0.50 -12.76 -18.06
C PRO A 8 0.19 -13.96 -18.98
N VAL A 9 -0.14 -13.71 -20.23
CA VAL A 9 -0.40 -14.75 -21.24
C VAL A 9 0.87 -15.47 -21.67
N ASP A 10 1.99 -14.75 -21.70
CA ASP A 10 3.30 -15.27 -22.10
C ASP A 10 4.12 -15.75 -20.89
N LEU A 11 3.54 -15.67 -19.68
CA LEU A 11 4.21 -16.08 -18.45
C LEU A 11 4.03 -17.58 -18.19
N VAL A 12 5.15 -18.26 -17.94
CA VAL A 12 5.20 -19.67 -17.53
C VAL A 12 5.79 -19.77 -16.13
N HIS A 13 5.13 -20.49 -15.24
CA HIS A 13 5.57 -20.63 -13.85
C HIS A 13 5.31 -22.03 -13.30
N SER A 14 6.01 -22.39 -12.23
CA SER A 14 5.74 -23.63 -11.49
C SER A 14 4.41 -23.54 -10.74
N TYR A 15 3.84 -24.71 -10.43
CA TYR A 15 2.63 -24.76 -9.62
C TYR A 15 2.87 -24.09 -8.26
N THR A 16 1.92 -23.25 -7.85
CA THR A 16 1.88 -22.60 -6.55
C THR A 16 0.44 -22.44 -6.08
N GLU A 17 0.23 -22.45 -4.78
CA GLU A 17 -1.04 -22.10 -4.15
C GLU A 17 -1.01 -20.70 -3.51
N SER A 18 0.19 -20.10 -3.43
CA SER A 18 0.36 -18.75 -2.88
C SER A 18 0.02 -17.68 -3.91
N PRO A 19 -0.88 -16.74 -3.61
CA PRO A 19 -1.18 -15.61 -4.49
C PRO A 19 0.02 -14.70 -4.74
N TYR A 20 1.08 -14.81 -3.95
CA TYR A 20 2.30 -14.01 -4.02
C TYR A 20 3.47 -14.73 -4.70
N PHE A 21 3.28 -15.97 -5.16
CA PHE A 21 4.27 -16.75 -5.89
C PHE A 21 5.63 -16.91 -5.17
N GLU A 22 5.62 -16.96 -3.84
CA GLU A 22 6.85 -17.04 -3.04
C GLU A 22 7.55 -18.41 -3.15
N ASP A 23 6.78 -19.47 -3.39
CA ASP A 23 7.19 -20.87 -3.40
C ASP A 23 7.55 -21.41 -4.78
N ILE A 24 7.53 -20.57 -5.81
CA ILE A 24 7.89 -20.99 -7.17
C ILE A 24 9.36 -21.30 -7.29
N TYR A 25 9.68 -22.38 -8.03
CA TYR A 25 11.05 -22.78 -8.31
C TYR A 25 11.47 -22.53 -9.77
N TYR A 26 10.53 -22.33 -10.69
CA TYR A 26 10.82 -21.78 -12.01
C TYR A 26 9.77 -20.77 -12.43
N VAL A 27 10.23 -19.81 -13.22
CA VAL A 27 9.41 -18.79 -13.86
C VAL A 27 10.09 -18.35 -15.15
N GLY A 28 9.32 -18.08 -16.17
CA GLY A 28 9.85 -17.62 -17.45
C GLY A 28 8.81 -16.90 -18.29
N GLU A 29 9.28 -16.29 -19.35
CA GLU A 29 8.46 -15.59 -20.34
C GLU A 29 8.73 -16.08 -21.75
N ILE A 30 7.69 -16.14 -22.56
CA ILE A 30 7.79 -16.50 -23.98
C ILE A 30 7.89 -15.20 -24.77
N LYS A 31 9.04 -14.97 -25.39
CA LYS A 31 9.26 -13.82 -26.29
C LYS A 31 9.35 -14.27 -27.75
N THR A 32 8.63 -13.58 -28.59
CA THR A 32 8.75 -13.77 -30.05
C THR A 32 9.77 -12.78 -30.59
N ILE A 33 10.90 -13.27 -31.07
CA ILE A 33 11.96 -12.44 -31.61
C ILE A 33 12.28 -12.86 -33.06
N PRO A 34 12.71 -11.92 -33.92
CA PRO A 34 13.16 -12.26 -35.28
C PRO A 34 14.49 -13.01 -35.22
N VAL A 35 14.70 -13.89 -36.19
CA VAL A 35 15.90 -14.74 -36.26
C VAL A 35 17.20 -13.92 -36.31
N ASN A 36 17.18 -12.76 -36.94
CA ASN A 36 18.33 -11.86 -36.95
C ASN A 36 18.73 -11.36 -35.57
N GLU A 37 17.73 -11.09 -34.71
CA GLU A 37 17.96 -10.69 -33.32
C GLU A 37 18.42 -11.88 -32.48
N LEU A 38 17.90 -13.08 -32.74
CA LEU A 38 18.38 -14.32 -32.16
C LEU A 38 19.87 -14.54 -32.41
N ALA A 39 20.31 -14.42 -33.67
CA ALA A 39 21.71 -14.56 -34.04
C ALA A 39 22.61 -13.49 -33.38
N LYS A 40 22.09 -12.28 -33.16
CA LYS A 40 22.81 -11.21 -32.46
C LYS A 40 22.94 -11.48 -30.98
N GLN A 41 21.88 -11.98 -30.35
CA GLN A 41 21.87 -12.27 -28.89
C GLN A 41 22.71 -13.50 -28.56
N PHE A 42 22.75 -14.50 -29.46
CA PHE A 42 23.47 -15.76 -29.27
C PHE A 42 24.47 -16.01 -30.38
N PRO A 43 25.61 -15.33 -30.38
CA PRO A 43 26.60 -15.40 -31.47
C PRO A 43 27.30 -16.75 -31.58
N HIS A 44 27.08 -17.68 -30.66
CA HIS A 44 27.62 -19.04 -30.68
C HIS A 44 26.80 -20.01 -31.56
N LEU A 45 25.64 -19.57 -32.08
CA LEU A 45 24.83 -20.39 -32.97
C LEU A 45 25.42 -20.38 -34.36
N GLU A 46 25.59 -21.58 -34.92
CA GLU A 46 26.01 -21.77 -36.30
C GLU A 46 24.83 -21.58 -37.27
N GLN A 47 25.13 -21.37 -38.54
CA GLN A 47 24.10 -21.16 -39.56
C GLN A 47 23.18 -22.39 -39.68
N GLU A 48 23.73 -23.59 -39.56
CA GLU A 48 22.97 -24.85 -39.58
C GLU A 48 21.97 -24.91 -38.44
N ASP A 49 22.36 -24.44 -37.25
CA ASP A 49 21.49 -24.35 -36.09
C ASP A 49 20.31 -23.40 -36.28
N LEU A 50 20.55 -22.26 -36.91
CA LEU A 50 19.51 -21.28 -37.24
C LEU A 50 18.52 -21.82 -38.27
N GLU A 51 19.00 -22.56 -39.26
CA GLU A 51 18.16 -23.22 -40.27
C GLU A 51 17.28 -24.31 -39.61
N ASP A 52 17.83 -25.11 -38.72
CA ASP A 52 17.10 -26.12 -37.97
C ASP A 52 16.03 -25.50 -37.05
N ILE A 53 16.35 -24.39 -36.40
CA ILE A 53 15.41 -23.64 -35.55
C ILE A 53 14.25 -23.11 -36.42
N ILE A 54 14.53 -22.54 -37.59
CA ILE A 54 13.48 -22.02 -38.47
C ILE A 54 12.59 -23.15 -38.98
N LYS A 55 13.16 -24.31 -39.26
CA LYS A 55 12.46 -25.47 -39.82
C LYS A 55 11.54 -26.15 -38.82
N ASN A 56 11.98 -26.23 -37.56
CA ASN A 56 11.30 -26.96 -36.49
C ASN A 56 10.62 -26.04 -35.46
N LYS A 57 10.52 -24.74 -35.71
CA LYS A 57 9.90 -23.81 -34.80
C LYS A 57 8.46 -24.17 -34.49
N SER A 58 8.09 -24.16 -33.25
CA SER A 58 6.70 -24.22 -32.81
C SER A 58 6.25 -22.81 -32.46
N ILE A 59 5.09 -22.43 -32.97
CA ILE A 59 4.46 -21.17 -32.60
C ILE A 59 3.38 -21.50 -31.58
N HIS A 60 3.60 -21.11 -30.35
CA HIS A 60 2.59 -21.24 -29.33
C HIS A 60 1.55 -20.15 -29.55
N THR A 61 0.45 -20.50 -30.19
CA THR A 61 -0.72 -19.62 -30.29
C THR A 61 -1.49 -19.77 -29.02
N ASN A 62 -1.52 -18.70 -28.22
CA ASN A 62 -2.38 -18.67 -27.04
C ASN A 62 -3.83 -18.85 -27.48
N ASP A 63 -4.54 -19.72 -26.80
CA ASP A 63 -5.92 -20.19 -27.05
C ASP A 63 -7.00 -19.09 -26.92
N TYR A 64 -6.60 -17.84 -26.71
CA TYR A 64 -7.47 -16.66 -26.71
C TYR A 64 -7.72 -16.14 -28.15
N GLY A 65 -8.04 -17.05 -29.02
CA GLY A 65 -8.95 -16.92 -30.15
C GLY A 65 -8.82 -15.76 -31.14
N ASN A 66 -7.83 -14.89 -31.05
CA ASN A 66 -7.70 -13.80 -32.00
C ASN A 66 -6.36 -13.84 -32.74
N THR A 67 -6.23 -14.86 -33.57
CA THR A 67 -5.11 -15.04 -34.52
C THR A 67 -5.02 -13.90 -35.55
N ASN A 68 -5.97 -12.99 -35.61
CA ASN A 68 -6.06 -11.97 -36.65
C ASN A 68 -5.16 -10.74 -36.41
N TYR A 69 -4.50 -10.61 -35.27
CA TYR A 69 -3.66 -9.44 -34.96
C TYR A 69 -2.17 -9.73 -34.78
N ARG A 70 -1.77 -10.99 -34.71
CA ARG A 70 -0.37 -11.37 -34.80
C ARG A 70 -0.17 -12.18 -36.08
N GLU A 71 0.04 -11.52 -37.20
CA GLU A 71 0.74 -12.14 -38.31
C GLU A 71 2.12 -12.53 -37.76
N VAL A 72 2.27 -13.82 -37.46
CA VAL A 72 3.57 -14.34 -37.04
C VAL A 72 4.44 -14.30 -38.28
N ASP A 73 5.35 -13.35 -38.30
CA ASP A 73 6.35 -13.27 -39.34
C ASP A 73 7.05 -14.63 -39.47
N ASN A 74 7.11 -15.16 -40.67
CA ASN A 74 7.77 -16.44 -40.95
C ASN A 74 9.24 -16.48 -40.50
N ASN A 75 9.84 -15.33 -40.25
CA ASN A 75 11.20 -15.18 -39.72
C ASN A 75 11.30 -14.97 -38.23
N SER A 76 10.19 -15.07 -37.47
CA SER A 76 10.19 -14.97 -36.00
C SER A 76 10.22 -16.35 -35.35
N VAL A 77 10.83 -16.41 -34.17
CA VAL A 77 10.97 -17.60 -33.35
C VAL A 77 10.53 -17.26 -31.91
N GLN A 78 9.87 -18.20 -31.25
CA GLN A 78 9.51 -18.08 -29.88
C GLN A 78 10.56 -18.71 -28.99
N ILE A 79 11.01 -17.94 -28.01
CA ILE A 79 12.02 -18.34 -27.04
C ILE A 79 11.42 -18.20 -25.64
N LEU A 80 11.56 -19.25 -24.86
CA LEU A 80 11.28 -19.23 -23.43
C LEU A 80 12.54 -18.78 -22.69
N TYR A 81 12.54 -17.57 -22.15
CA TYR A 81 13.52 -17.11 -21.19
C TYR A 81 13.03 -17.47 -19.80
N PHE A 82 13.82 -18.21 -19.04
CA PHE A 82 13.36 -18.67 -17.76
C PHE A 82 14.45 -18.63 -16.68
N ASN A 83 14.00 -18.50 -15.46
CA ASN A 83 14.81 -18.60 -14.27
C ASN A 83 14.41 -19.88 -13.52
N TYR A 84 15.40 -20.60 -13.05
CA TYR A 84 15.21 -21.84 -12.29
C TYR A 84 15.97 -21.75 -10.96
N LYS A 85 15.25 -21.96 -9.87
CA LYS A 85 15.80 -21.98 -8.51
C LYS A 85 16.17 -23.39 -8.11
N THR A 86 17.38 -23.58 -7.63
CA THR A 86 17.89 -24.87 -7.12
C THR A 86 18.75 -24.62 -5.90
N TYR A 87 19.21 -25.70 -5.29
CA TYR A 87 20.07 -25.65 -4.11
C TYR A 87 21.49 -26.07 -4.48
N MET A 88 22.46 -25.32 -3.99
CA MET A 88 23.87 -25.70 -4.00
C MET A 88 24.31 -25.99 -2.58
N ASN A 89 24.95 -27.13 -2.38
CA ASN A 89 25.48 -27.53 -1.09
C ASN A 89 26.93 -27.05 -0.97
N ASN A 90 27.18 -26.13 -0.06
CA ASN A 90 28.53 -25.73 0.30
C ASN A 90 28.95 -26.53 1.52
N VAL A 91 30.03 -27.30 1.37
CA VAL A 91 30.61 -28.10 2.44
C VAL A 91 31.85 -27.40 2.97
N TYR A 92 31.86 -27.17 4.25
CA TYR A 92 32.98 -26.55 4.95
C TYR A 92 33.61 -27.56 5.92
N LYS A 93 34.93 -27.61 5.89
CA LYS A 93 35.73 -28.27 6.93
C LYS A 93 35.98 -27.25 8.03
N LEU A 94 35.40 -27.46 9.19
CA LEU A 94 35.73 -26.69 10.38
C LEU A 94 36.94 -27.29 11.07
N LYS A 95 37.92 -26.48 11.40
CA LYS A 95 39.10 -26.85 12.17
C LYS A 95 39.24 -25.89 13.35
N GLU A 96 39.34 -26.46 14.54
CA GLU A 96 39.72 -25.69 15.71
C GLU A 96 41.19 -25.24 15.61
N THR A 97 41.42 -23.97 15.81
CA THR A 97 42.75 -23.38 15.83
C THR A 97 43.28 -23.47 17.27
N GLY A 98 44.59 -23.72 17.43
CA GLY A 98 45.21 -23.82 18.76
C GLY A 98 45.06 -22.59 19.68
N SER A 99 44.45 -21.52 19.17
CA SER A 99 44.05 -20.31 19.91
C SER A 99 42.59 -20.30 20.33
N GLY A 100 41.83 -21.40 20.13
CA GLY A 100 40.40 -21.51 20.47
C GLY A 100 39.43 -20.90 19.44
N GLY A 101 39.92 -20.52 18.26
CA GLY A 101 39.07 -20.03 17.16
C GLY A 101 38.78 -21.14 16.14
N GLU A 102 37.62 -21.12 15.51
CA GLU A 102 37.24 -22.00 14.41
C GLU A 102 37.64 -21.41 13.04
N LYS A 103 38.26 -22.23 12.19
CA LYS A 103 38.57 -21.89 10.81
C LYS A 103 37.75 -22.76 9.86
N ALA A 104 36.89 -22.15 9.05
CA ALA A 104 36.12 -22.83 8.01
C ALA A 104 36.91 -22.80 6.68
N ILE A 105 37.06 -23.96 6.05
CA ILE A 105 37.69 -24.11 4.74
C ILE A 105 36.70 -24.82 3.83
N GLU A 106 36.38 -24.18 2.69
CA GLU A 106 35.49 -24.77 1.69
C GLU A 106 36.08 -26.03 1.07
N LYS A 107 35.28 -27.07 0.91
CA LYS A 107 35.64 -28.35 0.37
C LYS A 107 34.60 -28.83 -0.64
N PRO A 108 34.97 -29.76 -1.54
CA PRO A 108 34.01 -30.42 -2.44
C PRO A 108 32.93 -31.16 -1.63
N ASP A 109 31.77 -31.35 -2.25
CA ASP A 109 30.58 -31.95 -1.62
C ASP A 109 30.86 -33.40 -1.13
N THR A 110 31.80 -34.10 -1.78
CA THR A 110 32.26 -35.46 -1.42
C THR A 110 33.16 -35.52 -0.21
N PHE A 111 33.51 -34.38 0.42
CA PHE A 111 34.41 -34.36 1.55
C PHE A 111 33.75 -34.94 2.81
N ASN A 112 34.35 -36.01 3.35
CA ASN A 112 34.08 -36.53 4.70
C ASN A 112 35.36 -36.43 5.54
N PRO A 113 35.29 -36.05 6.81
CA PRO A 113 36.45 -36.08 7.70
C PRO A 113 36.90 -37.53 7.89
N PRO A 114 38.23 -37.80 7.89
CA PRO A 114 38.75 -39.13 8.20
C PRO A 114 38.38 -39.55 9.62
N GLU A 115 38.01 -40.81 9.83
CA GLU A 115 37.60 -41.36 11.13
C GLU A 115 38.65 -41.13 12.22
N GLU A 116 39.94 -41.21 11.88
CA GLU A 116 41.06 -40.98 12.81
C GLU A 116 41.18 -39.54 13.33
N LYS A 117 40.50 -38.59 12.70
CA LYS A 117 40.59 -37.15 13.00
C LYS A 117 39.23 -36.51 13.26
N GLU A 118 38.24 -37.31 13.62
CA GLU A 118 36.86 -36.85 13.83
C GLU A 118 36.78 -35.82 14.98
N GLY A 119 37.72 -35.83 15.94
CA GLY A 119 37.80 -34.82 16.99
C GLY A 119 38.41 -33.50 16.58
N ASP A 120 39.25 -33.47 15.51
CA ASP A 120 39.97 -32.26 15.07
C ASP A 120 39.24 -31.50 13.95
N TYR A 121 38.34 -32.19 13.24
CA TYR A 121 37.66 -31.64 12.07
C TYR A 121 36.19 -32.02 12.08
N SER A 122 35.32 -30.99 11.93
CA SER A 122 33.90 -31.24 11.71
C SER A 122 33.47 -30.85 10.29
N ARG A 123 32.47 -31.54 9.76
CA ARG A 123 31.85 -31.20 8.47
C ARG A 123 30.61 -30.35 8.72
N LEU A 124 30.64 -29.12 8.22
CA LEU A 124 29.47 -28.27 8.19
C LEU A 124 28.95 -28.21 6.75
N GLN A 125 27.74 -28.66 6.55
CA GLN A 125 27.05 -28.54 5.26
C GLN A 125 26.01 -27.43 5.32
N ARG A 126 26.04 -26.55 4.35
CA ARG A 126 25.07 -25.46 4.23
C ARG A 126 24.48 -25.50 2.83
N SER A 127 23.17 -25.65 2.73
CA SER A 127 22.44 -25.54 1.47
C SER A 127 22.09 -24.09 1.21
N ILE A 128 22.47 -23.59 0.05
CA ILE A 128 22.22 -22.21 -0.38
C ILE A 128 21.41 -22.27 -1.66
N GLU A 129 20.33 -21.50 -1.75
CA GLU A 129 19.57 -21.37 -2.99
C GLU A 129 20.40 -20.67 -4.07
N CYS A 130 20.32 -21.17 -5.28
CA CYS A 130 20.96 -20.60 -6.46
C CYS A 130 19.94 -20.44 -7.59
N LEU A 131 20.12 -19.41 -8.38
CA LEU A 131 19.29 -19.11 -9.52
C LEU A 131 20.06 -19.37 -10.82
N TYR A 132 19.46 -20.14 -11.71
CA TYR A 132 19.96 -20.38 -13.06
C TYR A 132 19.11 -19.62 -14.07
N GLU A 133 19.75 -19.11 -15.09
CA GLU A 133 19.11 -18.46 -16.24
C GLU A 133 19.22 -19.36 -17.46
N GLY A 134 18.09 -19.58 -18.11
CA GLY A 134 18.01 -20.37 -19.29
C GLY A 134 17.26 -19.67 -20.42
N ALA A 135 17.59 -20.04 -21.66
CA ALA A 135 16.85 -19.66 -22.84
C ALA A 135 16.65 -20.90 -23.71
N LEU A 136 15.40 -21.26 -23.95
CA LEU A 136 15.01 -22.44 -24.72
C LEU A 136 14.18 -22.04 -25.94
N VAL A 137 14.51 -22.56 -27.11
CA VAL A 137 13.69 -22.35 -28.30
C VAL A 137 12.49 -23.29 -28.29
N LEU A 138 11.30 -22.73 -28.42
CA LEU A 138 10.07 -23.53 -28.46
C LEU A 138 9.95 -24.28 -29.77
N GLY A 139 9.58 -25.57 -29.69
CA GLY A 139 9.48 -26.46 -30.84
C GLY A 139 10.76 -27.21 -31.19
N THR A 140 11.88 -26.78 -30.66
CA THR A 140 13.16 -27.48 -30.75
C THR A 140 13.64 -27.75 -29.31
N ASN A 141 14.39 -28.83 -29.10
CA ASN A 141 15.01 -29.08 -27.79
C ASN A 141 16.36 -28.35 -27.66
N LYS A 142 16.56 -27.25 -28.38
CA LYS A 142 17.82 -26.49 -28.33
C LYS A 142 17.76 -25.51 -27.15
N LEU A 143 18.68 -25.72 -26.20
CA LEU A 143 18.95 -24.83 -25.12
C LEU A 143 20.02 -23.82 -25.55
N LEU A 144 19.64 -22.55 -25.65
CA LEU A 144 20.51 -21.46 -26.10
C LEU A 144 21.44 -20.95 -25.01
N LYS A 145 20.92 -20.90 -23.77
CA LYS A 145 21.63 -20.42 -22.62
C LYS A 145 21.24 -21.26 -21.40
N TRP A 146 22.23 -21.66 -20.61
CA TRP A 146 22.05 -22.26 -19.33
C TRP A 146 23.25 -21.94 -18.46
N GLU A 147 23.13 -20.93 -17.63
CA GLU A 147 24.21 -20.52 -16.75
C GLU A 147 23.65 -20.07 -15.39
N MET A 148 24.49 -20.14 -14.37
CA MET A 148 24.14 -19.60 -13.07
C MET A 148 24.09 -18.08 -13.15
N SER A 149 23.01 -17.48 -12.66
CA SER A 149 22.84 -16.04 -12.66
C SER A 149 23.96 -15.36 -11.87
N LYS A 150 24.61 -14.38 -12.48
CA LYS A 150 25.75 -13.68 -11.87
C LYS A 150 25.31 -12.69 -10.79
N ASN A 151 24.09 -12.16 -10.92
CA ASN A 151 23.54 -11.13 -10.05
C ASN A 151 22.31 -11.63 -9.31
N MET A 152 22.49 -12.61 -8.43
CA MET A 152 21.42 -13.16 -7.61
C MET A 152 21.02 -12.16 -6.52
N MET A 153 19.75 -11.83 -6.44
CA MET A 153 19.21 -10.99 -5.36
C MET A 153 19.01 -11.82 -4.11
N ARG A 154 19.78 -11.55 -3.08
CA ARG A 154 19.69 -12.22 -1.79
C ARG A 154 19.21 -11.23 -0.73
N PRO A 155 18.12 -11.54 0.00
CA PRO A 155 17.72 -10.74 1.14
C PRO A 155 18.84 -10.78 2.19
N LYS A 156 19.14 -9.64 2.80
CA LYS A 156 20.24 -9.54 3.79
C LYS A 156 19.89 -10.23 5.10
N SER A 157 18.59 -10.36 5.40
CA SER A 157 18.08 -11.15 6.52
C SER A 157 18.37 -12.64 6.39
N ASP A 158 18.43 -13.17 5.16
CA ASP A 158 18.68 -14.59 4.91
C ASP A 158 19.45 -14.79 3.59
N PHE A 159 20.77 -14.82 3.66
CA PHE A 159 21.65 -15.05 2.52
C PHE A 159 21.52 -16.44 1.89
N THR A 160 20.83 -17.36 2.53
CA THR A 160 20.59 -18.69 1.98
C THR A 160 19.49 -18.71 0.93
N LYS A 161 18.63 -17.70 0.92
CA LYS A 161 17.52 -17.56 -0.03
C LYS A 161 17.88 -16.65 -1.19
N VAL A 162 17.23 -16.90 -2.33
CA VAL A 162 17.35 -16.07 -3.54
C VAL A 162 15.96 -15.61 -3.95
N LYS A 163 15.83 -14.31 -4.24
CA LYS A 163 14.63 -13.77 -4.90
C LYS A 163 14.70 -14.01 -6.40
N MET A 164 13.54 -14.32 -6.99
CA MET A 164 13.41 -14.40 -8.44
C MET A 164 13.56 -13.03 -9.10
N ASN A 165 13.93 -13.01 -10.38
CA ASN A 165 13.97 -11.78 -11.19
C ASN A 165 12.57 -11.33 -11.65
N TYR A 166 11.53 -12.04 -11.26
CA TYR A 166 10.13 -11.78 -11.62
C TYR A 166 9.34 -11.52 -10.35
N SER A 167 8.55 -10.46 -10.37
CA SER A 167 7.58 -10.16 -9.34
C SER A 167 6.19 -10.43 -9.88
N ILE A 168 5.45 -11.33 -9.24
CA ILE A 168 4.16 -11.84 -9.72
C ILE A 168 3.16 -11.82 -8.58
N VAL A 169 1.96 -11.33 -8.86
CA VAL A 169 0.85 -11.36 -7.90
C VAL A 169 -0.45 -11.75 -8.60
N ALA A 170 -1.16 -12.71 -8.06
CA ALA A 170 -2.50 -13.08 -8.50
C ALA A 170 -3.48 -12.91 -7.33
N PRO A 171 -4.15 -11.75 -7.19
CA PRO A 171 -5.00 -11.45 -6.04
C PRO A 171 -6.20 -12.38 -5.88
N ARG A 172 -6.56 -13.10 -6.94
CA ARG A 172 -7.66 -14.08 -6.94
C ARG A 172 -7.15 -15.44 -7.37
N MET A 173 -6.48 -16.11 -6.46
CA MET A 173 -6.05 -17.48 -6.63
C MET A 173 -6.74 -18.40 -5.61
N TYR A 174 -7.20 -19.54 -6.07
CA TYR A 174 -7.76 -20.59 -5.22
C TYR A 174 -7.24 -21.95 -5.69
N LYS A 175 -6.52 -22.63 -4.82
CA LYS A 175 -5.88 -23.95 -5.10
C LYS A 175 -5.11 -23.96 -6.43
N GLY A 176 -4.25 -22.97 -6.64
CA GLY A 176 -3.44 -22.83 -7.84
C GLY A 176 -4.19 -22.37 -9.11
N ARG A 177 -5.51 -22.14 -9.02
CA ARG A 177 -6.29 -21.60 -10.14
C ARG A 177 -6.44 -20.10 -10.00
N ILE A 178 -6.00 -19.38 -11.00
CA ILE A 178 -6.17 -17.93 -11.10
C ILE A 178 -7.54 -17.66 -11.73
N GLU A 179 -8.40 -16.94 -11.02
CA GLU A 179 -9.68 -16.47 -11.53
C GLU A 179 -9.58 -14.99 -11.93
N SER A 180 -9.72 -14.75 -13.23
CA SER A 180 -9.82 -13.38 -13.75
C SER A 180 -11.18 -12.77 -13.40
N LEU A 181 -11.19 -11.50 -12.98
CA LEU A 181 -12.40 -10.73 -12.81
C LEU A 181 -13.17 -10.61 -14.14
N VAL A 182 -12.42 -10.41 -15.23
CA VAL A 182 -12.98 -10.31 -16.58
C VAL A 182 -13.72 -11.58 -16.96
N ARG A 183 -13.15 -12.76 -16.72
CA ARG A 183 -13.81 -14.05 -16.99
C ARG A 183 -15.16 -14.18 -16.29
N ARG A 184 -15.29 -13.64 -15.07
CA ARG A 184 -16.56 -13.69 -14.33
C ARG A 184 -17.64 -12.79 -14.92
N ILE A 185 -17.27 -11.70 -15.57
CA ILE A 185 -18.21 -10.75 -16.16
C ILE A 185 -18.47 -10.99 -17.65
N THR A 186 -17.64 -11.79 -18.33
CA THR A 186 -17.75 -12.05 -19.78
C THR A 186 -19.14 -12.51 -20.15
N GLY A 187 -19.73 -13.45 -19.41
CA GLY A 187 -21.09 -13.94 -19.71
C GLY A 187 -22.17 -12.84 -19.64
N PHE A 188 -22.04 -11.90 -18.72
CA PHE A 188 -22.96 -10.76 -18.65
C PHE A 188 -22.70 -9.75 -19.77
N ALA A 189 -21.43 -9.53 -20.13
CA ALA A 189 -21.05 -8.68 -21.26
C ALA A 189 -21.58 -9.24 -22.60
N ASP A 190 -21.51 -10.54 -22.80
CA ASP A 190 -22.09 -11.21 -23.97
C ASP A 190 -23.61 -11.03 -24.02
N MET A 191 -24.27 -11.13 -22.88
CA MET A 191 -25.72 -10.89 -22.78
C MET A 191 -26.11 -9.44 -23.05
N ILE A 192 -25.27 -8.48 -22.63
CA ILE A 192 -25.45 -7.06 -22.96
C ILE A 192 -25.34 -6.86 -24.47
N GLN A 193 -24.31 -7.42 -25.08
CA GLN A 193 -24.09 -7.33 -26.53
C GLN A 193 -25.26 -7.97 -27.31
N LEU A 194 -25.69 -9.17 -26.90
CA LEU A 194 -26.81 -9.84 -27.51
C LEU A 194 -28.13 -9.03 -27.37
N THR A 195 -28.36 -8.45 -26.19
CA THR A 195 -29.51 -7.57 -25.93
C THR A 195 -29.48 -6.34 -26.80
N HIS A 196 -28.29 -5.72 -26.97
CA HIS A 196 -28.08 -4.57 -27.83
C HIS A 196 -28.36 -4.91 -29.31
N LEU A 197 -27.84 -6.04 -29.79
CA LEU A 197 -28.14 -6.52 -31.17
C LEU A 197 -29.63 -6.77 -31.37
N LYS A 198 -30.31 -7.38 -30.39
CA LYS A 198 -31.76 -7.56 -30.46
C LYS A 198 -32.50 -6.23 -30.46
N LEU A 199 -32.05 -5.26 -29.67
CA LEU A 199 -32.61 -3.92 -29.66
C LEU A 199 -32.51 -3.27 -31.04
N GLN A 200 -31.34 -3.31 -31.67
CA GLN A 200 -31.10 -2.82 -33.02
C GLN A 200 -32.01 -3.54 -34.04
N GLN A 201 -32.15 -4.85 -33.91
CA GLN A 201 -33.02 -5.65 -34.79
C GLN A 201 -34.48 -5.28 -34.63
N VAL A 202 -34.96 -5.04 -33.40
CA VAL A 202 -36.34 -4.58 -33.16
C VAL A 202 -36.53 -3.19 -33.71
N MET A 203 -35.56 -2.26 -33.46
CA MET A 203 -35.64 -0.90 -33.99
C MET A 203 -35.62 -0.86 -35.53
N SER A 204 -34.79 -1.67 -36.17
CA SER A 204 -34.72 -1.75 -37.64
C SER A 204 -36.00 -2.32 -38.29
N ARG A 205 -36.76 -3.11 -37.52
CA ARG A 205 -38.05 -3.67 -37.96
C ARG A 205 -39.24 -2.83 -37.50
N MET A 206 -39.02 -1.77 -36.76
CA MET A 206 -40.08 -0.92 -36.29
C MET A 206 -40.65 -0.13 -37.45
N VAL A 207 -41.86 -0.48 -37.79
CA VAL A 207 -42.64 0.27 -38.76
C VAL A 207 -43.38 1.37 -37.98
N PRO A 208 -43.50 2.57 -38.47
CA PRO A 208 -44.40 3.57 -37.90
C PRO A 208 -45.81 2.95 -37.74
N ASP A 209 -46.51 3.43 -36.70
CA ASP A 209 -47.89 2.99 -36.51
C ASP A 209 -48.67 3.12 -37.82
N GLY A 210 -49.15 2.01 -38.28
CA GLY A 210 -49.86 1.90 -39.53
C GLY A 210 -51.36 1.84 -39.29
N VAL A 211 -52.08 2.10 -40.32
CA VAL A 211 -53.51 1.93 -40.30
C VAL A 211 -53.91 0.83 -41.28
N TYR A 212 -54.84 0.01 -40.85
CA TYR A 212 -55.54 -0.89 -41.77
C TYR A 212 -56.71 -0.16 -42.38
N LEU A 213 -56.71 -0.05 -43.68
CA LEU A 213 -57.79 0.57 -44.44
C LEU A 213 -58.61 -0.51 -45.13
N ASP A 214 -59.86 -0.57 -44.81
CA ASP A 214 -60.83 -1.35 -45.59
C ASP A 214 -61.30 -0.48 -46.76
N ALA A 215 -60.80 -0.81 -47.95
CA ALA A 215 -61.09 -0.03 -49.15
C ALA A 215 -62.55 -0.03 -49.51
N ASP A 216 -63.20 -1.17 -49.32
CA ASP A 216 -64.60 -1.34 -49.62
C ASP A 216 -65.45 -0.62 -48.57
N GLY A 217 -65.13 -0.74 -47.30
CA GLY A 217 -65.78 -0.03 -46.18
C GLY A 217 -65.66 1.47 -46.28
N LEU A 218 -64.53 1.99 -46.76
CA LEU A 218 -64.34 3.41 -47.01
C LEU A 218 -65.13 3.91 -48.19
N ALA A 219 -65.23 3.14 -49.25
CA ALA A 219 -66.03 3.47 -50.42
C ALA A 219 -67.57 3.48 -50.13
N GLU A 220 -68.04 2.74 -49.10
CA GLU A 220 -69.41 2.74 -48.65
C GLU A 220 -69.79 3.91 -47.75
N ILE A 221 -68.79 4.66 -47.18
CA ILE A 221 -69.03 5.83 -46.33
C ILE A 221 -69.45 7.03 -47.18
N ASP A 222 -70.74 7.38 -47.16
CA ASP A 222 -71.27 8.56 -47.77
C ASP A 222 -71.04 9.81 -46.90
N LEU A 223 -70.41 10.85 -47.49
CA LEU A 223 -70.18 12.17 -46.84
C LEU A 223 -71.49 13.03 -46.78
N GLY A 224 -72.56 12.56 -47.29
CA GLY A 224 -73.80 13.28 -47.25
C GLY A 224 -74.06 14.16 -48.49
N ASN A 225 -73.15 14.19 -49.44
CA ASN A 225 -73.25 14.91 -50.69
C ASN A 225 -73.38 13.97 -51.94
N GLY A 226 -73.56 12.72 -51.72
CA GLY A 226 -73.56 11.72 -52.80
C GLY A 226 -72.16 11.38 -53.33
N THR A 227 -71.12 11.81 -52.61
CA THR A 227 -69.72 11.49 -52.91
C THR A 227 -69.14 10.62 -51.84
N ASN A 228 -68.60 9.46 -52.25
CA ASN A 228 -67.96 8.53 -51.35
C ASN A 228 -66.51 8.91 -51.08
N TYR A 229 -65.97 8.52 -49.94
CA TYR A 229 -64.54 8.77 -49.63
C TYR A 229 -63.63 8.04 -50.62
N ASN A 230 -62.64 8.80 -51.12
CA ASN A 230 -61.50 8.16 -51.72
C ASN A 230 -60.58 7.63 -50.61
N PRO A 231 -60.18 6.38 -50.61
CA PRO A 231 -59.32 5.81 -49.58
C PRO A 231 -58.03 6.63 -49.32
N GLN A 232 -57.52 7.26 -50.35
CA GLN A 232 -56.31 8.08 -50.25
C GLN A 232 -56.59 9.43 -49.53
N GLU A 233 -57.76 10.02 -49.72
CA GLU A 233 -58.19 11.23 -49.02
C GLU A 233 -58.48 10.97 -47.55
N ALA A 234 -59.13 9.84 -47.23
CA ALA A 234 -59.37 9.41 -45.87
C ALA A 234 -58.05 9.16 -45.12
N LEU A 235 -57.07 8.55 -45.77
CA LEU A 235 -55.73 8.33 -45.21
C LEU A 235 -55.00 9.67 -44.95
N ASN A 236 -55.07 10.64 -45.89
CA ASN A 236 -54.47 11.94 -45.74
C ASN A 236 -55.16 12.72 -44.60
N MET A 237 -56.48 12.63 -44.47
CA MET A 237 -57.24 13.27 -43.38
C MET A 237 -56.82 12.66 -42.03
N PHE A 238 -56.71 11.30 -41.95
CA PHE A 238 -56.26 10.62 -40.73
C PHE A 238 -54.86 11.10 -40.31
N PHE A 239 -53.91 11.18 -41.21
CA PHE A 239 -52.56 11.66 -40.90
C PHE A 239 -52.51 13.14 -40.55
N GLN A 240 -53.38 13.96 -41.09
CA GLN A 240 -53.40 15.40 -40.81
C GLN A 240 -54.17 15.74 -39.53
N THR A 241 -55.28 15.12 -39.25
CA THR A 241 -56.21 15.46 -38.17
C THR A 241 -56.33 14.41 -37.08
N GLY A 242 -55.78 13.20 -37.30
CA GLY A 242 -55.92 12.07 -36.40
C GLY A 242 -57.34 11.46 -36.39
N SER A 243 -58.21 11.89 -37.24
CA SER A 243 -59.59 11.47 -37.26
C SER A 243 -60.14 11.32 -38.68
N VAL A 244 -61.09 10.41 -38.84
CA VAL A 244 -61.88 10.29 -40.06
C VAL A 244 -63.35 10.47 -39.67
N ILE A 245 -64.01 11.36 -40.39
CA ILE A 245 -65.42 11.71 -40.16
C ILE A 245 -66.28 10.86 -41.09
N GLY A 246 -67.16 10.04 -40.53
CA GLY A 246 -68.07 9.19 -41.28
C GLY A 246 -69.48 9.40 -40.78
N ARG A 247 -70.49 8.92 -41.57
CA ARG A 247 -71.89 8.90 -41.20
C ARG A 247 -72.24 7.61 -40.50
N SER A 248 -73.09 7.72 -39.46
CA SER A 248 -73.65 6.57 -38.76
C SER A 248 -74.78 5.89 -39.52
N PHE A 249 -75.37 6.62 -40.49
CA PHE A 249 -76.49 6.09 -41.28
C PHE A 249 -76.25 6.33 -42.79
N THR A 250 -76.68 5.37 -43.61
CA THR A 250 -76.67 5.49 -45.07
C THR A 250 -77.77 6.44 -45.53
N GLN A 251 -77.73 6.87 -46.81
CA GLN A 251 -78.78 7.76 -47.38
C GLN A 251 -80.14 7.16 -47.32
N ASP A 252 -80.23 5.83 -47.33
CA ASP A 252 -81.52 5.08 -47.28
C ASP A 252 -82.05 4.90 -45.84
N GLY A 253 -81.33 5.45 -44.82
CA GLY A 253 -81.78 5.39 -43.42
C GLY A 253 -81.34 4.16 -42.64
N ASP A 254 -80.63 3.25 -43.27
CA ASP A 254 -80.06 2.09 -42.61
C ASP A 254 -78.77 2.41 -41.84
N MET A 255 -78.54 1.67 -40.75
CA MET A 255 -77.30 1.81 -40.03
C MET A 255 -76.13 1.38 -40.91
N ASN A 256 -75.09 2.23 -40.98
CA ASN A 256 -73.82 1.90 -41.62
C ASN A 256 -73.29 0.60 -41.00
N PRO A 257 -73.00 -0.43 -41.80
CA PRO A 257 -72.56 -1.71 -41.22
C PRO A 257 -71.32 -1.45 -40.38
N GLY A 258 -71.43 -1.72 -39.10
CA GLY A 258 -70.53 -1.31 -38.03
C GLY A 258 -69.14 -1.87 -38.09
N LYS A 259 -68.52 -1.86 -39.26
CA LYS A 259 -67.11 -2.09 -39.46
C LYS A 259 -66.40 -0.77 -39.36
N VAL A 260 -65.45 -0.66 -38.48
CA VAL A 260 -64.53 0.50 -38.38
C VAL A 260 -63.67 0.47 -39.63
N PRO A 261 -63.87 1.42 -40.62
CA PRO A 261 -63.20 1.38 -41.91
C PRO A 261 -61.69 1.71 -41.82
N ILE A 262 -61.30 2.21 -40.70
CA ILE A 262 -59.90 2.45 -40.38
C ILE A 262 -59.62 1.89 -39.02
N GLN A 263 -58.71 0.95 -38.96
CA GLN A 263 -58.27 0.33 -37.73
C GLN A 263 -56.75 0.62 -37.56
N GLU A 264 -56.42 1.25 -36.47
CA GLU A 264 -55.02 1.47 -36.11
C GLU A 264 -54.38 0.13 -35.83
N ILE A 265 -53.31 -0.15 -36.55
CA ILE A 265 -52.39 -1.25 -36.24
C ILE A 265 -51.43 -0.73 -35.18
N ALA A 266 -51.90 -0.81 -33.93
CA ALA A 266 -51.04 -0.40 -32.83
C ALA A 266 -49.78 -1.25 -32.81
N SER A 267 -48.62 -0.65 -33.10
CA SER A 267 -47.30 -1.29 -32.97
C SER A 267 -46.83 -1.31 -31.49
N GLY A 268 -47.76 -1.06 -30.56
CA GLY A 268 -47.48 -1.02 -29.11
C GLY A 268 -46.75 -2.24 -28.55
N ALA A 269 -46.84 -3.39 -29.25
CA ALA A 269 -46.03 -4.56 -28.96
C ALA A 269 -44.51 -4.32 -29.15
N SER A 270 -44.12 -3.42 -30.04
CA SER A 270 -42.71 -3.06 -30.28
C SER A 270 -42.15 -2.15 -29.17
N GLY A 271 -42.95 -1.19 -28.69
CA GLY A 271 -42.58 -0.33 -27.57
C GLY A 271 -42.35 -1.12 -26.28
N ASN A 272 -43.25 -2.07 -25.96
CA ASN A 272 -43.07 -2.93 -24.79
C ASN A 272 -41.85 -3.85 -24.90
N LYS A 273 -41.53 -4.33 -26.11
CA LYS A 273 -40.33 -5.15 -26.36
C LYS A 273 -39.07 -4.30 -26.18
N ILE A 274 -39.05 -3.08 -26.66
CA ILE A 274 -37.92 -2.13 -26.48
C ILE A 274 -37.71 -1.86 -25.02
N GLN A 275 -38.77 -1.54 -24.26
CA GLN A 275 -38.65 -1.30 -22.81
C GLN A 275 -38.16 -2.55 -22.08
N ALA A 276 -38.62 -3.73 -22.42
CA ALA A 276 -38.15 -4.99 -21.84
C ALA A 276 -36.67 -5.24 -22.17
N LEU A 277 -36.21 -4.93 -23.39
CA LEU A 277 -34.80 -5.06 -23.76
C LEU A 277 -33.92 -4.04 -23.05
N ILE A 278 -34.38 -2.80 -22.88
CA ILE A 278 -33.69 -1.80 -22.09
C ILE A 278 -33.60 -2.20 -20.62
N ALA A 279 -34.67 -2.75 -20.05
CA ALA A 279 -34.65 -3.26 -18.69
C ALA A 279 -33.67 -4.43 -18.53
N ASN A 280 -33.62 -5.36 -19.49
CA ASN A 280 -32.64 -6.45 -19.50
C ASN A 280 -31.21 -5.94 -19.65
N TYR A 281 -30.98 -4.95 -20.50
CA TYR A 281 -29.66 -4.29 -20.64
C TYR A 281 -29.18 -3.71 -19.31
N ASN A 282 -30.04 -2.95 -18.64
CA ASN A 282 -29.73 -2.36 -17.34
C ASN A 282 -29.53 -3.43 -16.26
N TYR A 283 -30.33 -4.51 -16.30
CA TYR A 283 -30.17 -5.66 -15.39
C TYR A 283 -28.79 -6.30 -15.53
N TYR A 284 -28.34 -6.60 -16.75
CA TYR A 284 -27.01 -7.17 -16.95
C TYR A 284 -25.88 -6.20 -16.60
N LEU A 285 -26.06 -4.91 -16.86
CA LEU A 285 -25.12 -3.88 -16.42
C LEU A 285 -25.00 -3.85 -14.89
N GLN A 286 -26.14 -3.93 -14.20
CA GLN A 286 -26.15 -4.01 -12.74
C GLN A 286 -25.48 -5.31 -12.24
N MET A 287 -25.70 -6.45 -12.90
CA MET A 287 -25.02 -7.70 -12.56
C MET A 287 -23.49 -7.60 -12.69
N ILE A 288 -22.99 -6.89 -13.68
CA ILE A 288 -21.55 -6.59 -13.81
C ILE A 288 -21.08 -5.75 -12.61
N ARG A 289 -21.82 -4.71 -12.25
CA ARG A 289 -21.51 -3.86 -11.10
C ARG A 289 -21.50 -4.64 -9.79
N ASP A 290 -22.51 -5.46 -9.56
CA ASP A 290 -22.61 -6.29 -8.36
C ASP A 290 -21.49 -7.34 -8.27
N THR A 291 -21.11 -7.93 -9.42
CA THR A 291 -20.01 -8.91 -9.48
C THR A 291 -18.65 -8.28 -9.26
N THR A 292 -18.44 -7.06 -9.75
CA THR A 292 -17.17 -6.34 -9.63
C THR A 292 -17.06 -5.54 -8.32
N GLY A 293 -18.20 -5.21 -7.71
CA GLY A 293 -18.28 -4.30 -6.57
C GLY A 293 -18.08 -2.82 -6.97
N LEU A 294 -18.09 -2.53 -8.28
CA LEU A 294 -18.03 -1.16 -8.78
C LEU A 294 -19.44 -0.56 -8.74
N ASN A 295 -19.54 0.70 -8.35
CA ASN A 295 -20.79 1.44 -8.33
C ASN A 295 -20.70 2.72 -9.16
N GLU A 296 -21.83 3.37 -9.38
CA GLU A 296 -21.93 4.58 -10.20
C GLU A 296 -21.07 5.74 -9.68
N ALA A 297 -20.82 5.79 -8.37
CA ALA A 297 -19.96 6.82 -7.77
C ALA A 297 -18.50 6.74 -8.26
N ARG A 298 -18.05 5.57 -8.74
CA ARG A 298 -16.71 5.38 -9.31
C ARG A 298 -16.67 5.47 -10.84
N ASP A 299 -17.82 5.32 -11.49
CA ASP A 299 -17.92 5.36 -12.96
C ASP A 299 -17.88 6.79 -13.54
N ALA A 300 -17.50 7.79 -12.73
CA ALA A 300 -17.53 9.22 -13.07
C ALA A 300 -18.92 9.68 -13.55
N ALA A 301 -19.97 8.96 -13.23
CA ALA A 301 -21.34 9.38 -13.49
C ALA A 301 -21.67 10.60 -12.61
N THR A 302 -22.40 11.53 -13.17
CA THR A 302 -22.88 12.70 -12.42
C THR A 302 -23.77 12.21 -11.28
N PRO A 303 -23.45 12.53 -10.02
CA PRO A 303 -24.24 12.08 -8.89
C PRO A 303 -25.69 12.59 -9.02
N ASP A 304 -26.64 11.80 -8.58
CA ASP A 304 -28.03 12.23 -8.50
C ASP A 304 -28.12 13.47 -7.60
N LYS A 305 -28.77 14.53 -8.08
CA LYS A 305 -28.93 15.80 -7.36
C LYS A 305 -29.62 15.63 -6.00
N ASN A 306 -30.40 14.57 -5.84
CA ASN A 306 -31.14 14.28 -4.62
C ASN A 306 -30.42 13.30 -3.67
N ALA A 307 -29.29 12.74 -4.09
CA ALA A 307 -28.56 11.81 -3.25
C ALA A 307 -27.80 12.56 -2.13
N LEU A 308 -28.01 12.12 -0.89
CA LEU A 308 -27.30 12.62 0.27
C LEU A 308 -25.80 12.39 0.13
N VAL A 309 -24.99 13.43 0.35
CA VAL A 309 -23.51 13.36 0.26
C VAL A 309 -22.94 12.23 1.11
N GLY A 310 -23.52 11.95 2.28
CA GLY A 310 -23.11 10.84 3.14
C GLY A 310 -23.33 9.47 2.50
N VAL A 311 -24.42 9.27 1.79
CA VAL A 311 -24.70 8.01 1.07
C VAL A 311 -23.72 7.81 -0.09
N GLN A 312 -23.38 8.87 -0.82
CA GLN A 312 -22.41 8.81 -1.90
C GLN A 312 -20.99 8.49 -1.37
N LYS A 313 -20.58 9.13 -0.27
CA LYS A 313 -19.30 8.82 0.39
C LYS A 313 -19.25 7.36 0.86
N LEU A 314 -20.34 6.87 1.45
CA LEU A 314 -20.46 5.48 1.88
C LEU A 314 -20.41 4.50 0.70
N ALA A 315 -21.12 4.81 -0.39
CA ALA A 315 -21.11 4.01 -1.61
C ALA A 315 -19.70 3.94 -2.23
N ALA A 316 -18.99 5.07 -2.30
CA ALA A 316 -17.61 5.12 -2.76
C ALA A 316 -16.66 4.30 -1.84
N ALA A 317 -16.82 4.42 -0.53
CA ALA A 317 -16.03 3.66 0.45
C ALA A 317 -16.27 2.14 0.32
N ASN A 318 -17.52 1.71 0.16
CA ASN A 318 -17.86 0.30 -0.04
C ASN A 318 -17.26 -0.25 -1.34
N SER A 319 -17.32 0.52 -2.43
CA SER A 319 -16.69 0.14 -3.71
C SER A 319 -15.17 0.08 -3.61
N ASN A 320 -14.54 1.00 -2.87
CA ASN A 320 -13.11 0.94 -2.58
C ASN A 320 -12.74 -0.32 -1.79
N THR A 321 -13.58 -0.72 -0.83
CA THR A 321 -13.37 -1.95 -0.06
C THR A 321 -13.48 -3.19 -0.94
N ALA A 322 -14.45 -3.25 -1.85
CA ALA A 322 -14.64 -4.37 -2.78
C ALA A 322 -13.41 -4.58 -3.69
N THR A 323 -12.76 -3.50 -4.14
CA THR A 323 -11.58 -3.54 -5.02
C THR A 323 -10.25 -3.47 -4.29
N ARG A 324 -10.26 -3.41 -2.96
CA ARG A 324 -9.06 -3.25 -2.12
C ARG A 324 -8.00 -4.31 -2.38
N HIS A 325 -8.41 -5.56 -2.61
CA HIS A 325 -7.50 -6.66 -2.89
C HIS A 325 -6.69 -6.46 -4.18
N ILE A 326 -7.27 -5.84 -5.21
CA ILE A 326 -6.58 -5.50 -6.47
C ILE A 326 -5.56 -4.40 -6.23
N LEU A 327 -5.98 -3.36 -5.50
CA LEU A 327 -5.09 -2.25 -5.14
C LEU A 327 -3.91 -2.73 -4.28
N GLN A 328 -4.18 -3.56 -3.27
CA GLN A 328 -3.14 -4.15 -2.43
C GLN A 328 -2.17 -5.01 -3.23
N ALA A 329 -2.67 -5.79 -4.20
CA ALA A 329 -1.82 -6.56 -5.10
C ALA A 329 -0.88 -5.65 -5.92
N GLY A 330 -1.40 -4.54 -6.45
CA GLY A 330 -0.58 -3.55 -7.16
C GLY A 330 0.48 -2.91 -6.27
N LEU A 331 0.11 -2.52 -5.05
CA LEU A 331 1.05 -1.97 -4.07
C LEU A 331 2.14 -2.99 -3.67
N PHE A 332 1.75 -4.23 -3.44
CA PHE A 332 2.68 -5.31 -3.13
C PHE A 332 3.67 -5.55 -4.28
N LEU A 333 3.17 -5.66 -5.52
CA LEU A 333 4.02 -5.82 -6.70
C LEU A 333 5.04 -4.69 -6.82
N THR A 334 4.57 -3.45 -6.64
CA THR A 334 5.44 -2.26 -6.71
C THR A 334 6.48 -2.26 -5.58
N ALA A 335 6.09 -2.66 -4.36
CA ALA A 335 7.00 -2.76 -3.22
C ALA A 335 8.08 -3.83 -3.45
N GLU A 336 7.69 -4.99 -3.97
CA GLU A 336 8.62 -6.08 -4.27
C GLU A 336 9.63 -5.68 -5.36
N VAL A 337 9.15 -5.04 -6.45
CA VAL A 337 10.02 -4.51 -7.50
C VAL A 337 10.98 -3.46 -6.94
N ALA A 338 10.49 -2.55 -6.09
CA ALA A 338 11.31 -1.52 -5.47
C ALA A 338 12.39 -2.12 -4.54
N GLU A 339 12.04 -3.16 -3.77
CA GLU A 339 13.00 -3.89 -2.95
C GLU A 339 14.08 -4.57 -3.80
N CYS A 340 13.70 -5.26 -4.85
CA CYS A 340 14.63 -5.88 -5.79
C CYS A 340 15.55 -4.85 -6.46
N LEU A 341 15.01 -3.69 -6.83
CA LEU A 341 15.81 -2.59 -7.37
C LEU A 341 16.81 -2.05 -6.37
N SER A 342 16.41 -1.85 -5.12
CA SER A 342 17.29 -1.33 -4.07
C SER A 342 18.45 -2.27 -3.78
N LEU A 343 18.21 -3.59 -3.73
CA LEU A 343 19.27 -4.59 -3.58
C LEU A 343 20.26 -4.52 -4.75
N ARG A 344 19.77 -4.42 -5.99
CA ARG A 344 20.64 -4.31 -7.17
C ARG A 344 21.40 -2.99 -7.23
N ILE A 345 20.79 -1.89 -6.81
CA ILE A 345 21.46 -0.58 -6.72
C ILE A 345 22.60 -0.65 -5.72
N SER A 346 22.35 -1.24 -4.54
CA SER A 346 23.38 -1.44 -3.53
C SER A 346 24.57 -2.25 -4.07
N ASP A 347 24.32 -3.37 -4.76
CA ASP A 347 25.35 -4.20 -5.36
C ASP A 347 26.14 -3.48 -6.45
N ILE A 348 25.49 -2.66 -7.28
CA ILE A 348 26.15 -1.87 -8.32
C ILE A 348 27.06 -0.81 -7.71
N ILE A 349 26.61 -0.13 -6.67
CA ILE A 349 27.38 0.91 -6.00
C ILE A 349 28.63 0.32 -5.33
N GLU A 350 28.52 -0.88 -4.77
CA GLU A 350 29.61 -1.50 -4.03
C GLU A 350 30.60 -2.25 -4.92
N TYR A 351 30.10 -3.06 -5.89
CA TYR A 351 30.92 -4.05 -6.60
C TYR A 351 31.09 -3.78 -8.09
N SER A 352 30.29 -2.88 -8.71
CA SER A 352 30.34 -2.72 -10.16
C SER A 352 31.46 -1.79 -10.62
N PRO A 353 32.23 -2.15 -11.65
CA PRO A 353 33.20 -1.25 -12.28
C PRO A 353 32.53 -0.06 -12.99
N THR A 354 31.22 -0.11 -13.23
CA THR A 354 30.45 0.96 -13.88
C THR A 354 29.78 1.92 -12.89
N LYS A 355 30.21 1.91 -11.63
CA LYS A 355 29.70 2.77 -10.55
C LYS A 355 29.65 4.25 -10.95
N ASP A 356 30.75 4.78 -11.50
CA ASP A 356 30.84 6.19 -11.85
C ASP A 356 29.86 6.58 -12.97
N ALA A 357 29.68 5.72 -13.97
CA ALA A 357 28.70 5.94 -15.04
C ALA A 357 27.25 5.90 -14.49
N PHE A 358 26.99 5.03 -13.53
CA PHE A 358 25.70 4.93 -12.87
C PHE A 358 25.40 6.19 -12.04
N ILE A 359 26.38 6.67 -11.27
CA ILE A 359 26.27 7.91 -10.47
C ILE A 359 26.01 9.12 -11.39
N GLN A 360 26.73 9.22 -12.52
CA GLN A 360 26.51 10.28 -13.51
C GLN A 360 25.11 10.24 -14.11
N ALA A 361 24.58 9.05 -14.38
CA ALA A 361 23.24 8.87 -14.94
C ALA A 361 22.11 9.30 -13.99
N ILE A 362 22.30 9.14 -12.69
CA ILE A 362 21.29 9.50 -11.66
C ILE A 362 21.30 11.02 -11.38
N GLY A 363 22.43 11.71 -11.63
CA GLY A 363 22.60 13.14 -11.43
C GLY A 363 23.14 13.51 -10.05
N VAL A 364 23.86 14.63 -10.04
CA VAL A 364 24.65 15.11 -8.88
C VAL A 364 23.81 15.36 -7.63
N HIS A 365 22.54 15.74 -7.79
CA HIS A 365 21.64 16.05 -6.66
C HIS A 365 21.29 14.83 -5.80
N ASN A 366 21.39 13.64 -6.35
CA ASN A 366 21.07 12.39 -5.66
C ASN A 366 22.31 11.65 -5.13
N VAL A 367 23.50 12.24 -5.28
CA VAL A 367 24.76 11.60 -4.84
C VAL A 367 24.81 11.42 -3.32
N ALA A 368 24.32 12.39 -2.56
CA ALA A 368 24.24 12.26 -1.10
C ALA A 368 23.32 11.09 -0.68
N THR A 369 22.17 10.95 -1.35
CA THR A 369 21.26 9.82 -1.13
C THR A 369 21.91 8.49 -1.55
N LEU A 370 22.75 8.49 -2.58
CA LEU A 370 23.49 7.30 -3.00
C LEU A 370 24.60 6.90 -2.02
N GLU A 371 25.26 7.87 -1.38
CA GLU A 371 26.25 7.59 -0.33
C GLU A 371 25.57 6.96 0.88
N GLU A 372 24.39 7.45 1.30
CA GLU A 372 23.57 6.80 2.32
C GLU A 372 23.09 5.40 1.87
N LEU A 373 22.75 5.23 0.59
CA LEU A 373 22.37 3.94 0.02
C LEU A 373 23.55 2.96 -0.08
N SER A 374 24.79 3.43 -0.15
CA SER A 374 25.95 2.53 -0.15
C SER A 374 26.11 1.78 1.17
N ASP A 375 25.72 2.39 2.28
CA ASP A 375 25.74 1.75 3.60
C ASP A 375 24.55 0.80 3.82
N LEU A 376 23.55 0.80 2.95
CA LEU A 376 22.39 -0.11 3.02
C LEU A 376 22.77 -1.59 2.85
N HIS A 377 23.93 -1.90 2.29
CA HIS A 377 24.42 -3.28 2.22
C HIS A 377 24.63 -3.91 3.60
N LEU A 378 24.75 -3.09 4.67
CA LEU A 378 24.89 -3.54 6.05
C LEU A 378 23.55 -3.79 6.76
N TYR A 379 22.46 -3.24 6.25
CA TYR A 379 21.17 -3.26 6.91
C TYR A 379 20.09 -3.86 6.00
N ASP A 380 19.21 -4.66 6.60
CA ASP A 380 17.98 -5.09 5.95
C ASP A 380 16.94 -3.96 6.11
N PHE A 381 16.41 -3.50 5.01
CA PHE A 381 15.44 -2.40 5.01
C PHE A 381 14.15 -2.83 4.28
N GLY A 382 13.03 -2.37 4.78
CA GLY A 382 11.73 -2.56 4.15
C GLY A 382 11.31 -1.32 3.38
N ILE A 383 10.77 -1.52 2.19
CA ILE A 383 10.14 -0.46 1.41
C ILE A 383 8.65 -0.50 1.64
N PHE A 384 8.09 0.59 2.14
CA PHE A 384 6.66 0.76 2.35
C PHE A 384 6.11 1.71 1.30
N ILE A 385 5.16 1.23 0.50
CA ILE A 385 4.46 2.04 -0.47
C ILE A 385 3.07 2.34 0.08
N GLU A 386 2.75 3.61 0.18
CA GLU A 386 1.45 4.08 0.62
C GLU A 386 0.77 4.87 -0.48
N LEU A 387 -0.55 4.82 -0.49
CA LEU A 387 -1.35 5.67 -1.36
C LEU A 387 -1.21 7.12 -0.94
N ALA A 388 -1.38 8.02 -1.91
CA ALA A 388 -1.45 9.45 -1.58
C ALA A 388 -2.54 9.68 -0.53
N PRO A 389 -2.22 10.42 0.54
CA PRO A 389 -3.14 10.62 1.64
C PRO A 389 -4.37 11.44 1.20
N ASP A 390 -5.51 11.13 1.81
CA ASP A 390 -6.73 11.91 1.63
C ASP A 390 -6.56 13.34 2.16
N GLU A 391 -7.34 14.26 1.63
CA GLU A 391 -7.29 15.67 2.07
C GLU A 391 -7.63 15.83 3.56
N GLU A 392 -8.51 14.98 4.10
CA GLU A 392 -8.84 14.97 5.54
C GLU A 392 -7.61 14.60 6.40
N GLU A 393 -6.82 13.60 5.97
CA GLU A 393 -5.58 13.23 6.66
C GLU A 393 -4.51 14.32 6.58
N LYS A 394 -4.41 15.01 5.44
CA LYS A 394 -3.51 16.17 5.30
C LYS A 394 -3.91 17.31 6.21
N MET A 395 -5.20 17.59 6.33
CA MET A 395 -5.71 18.60 7.26
C MET A 395 -5.42 18.24 8.71
N MET A 396 -5.56 16.97 9.08
CA MET A 396 -5.19 16.50 10.44
C MET A 396 -3.70 16.68 10.71
N LEU A 397 -2.84 16.35 9.74
CA LEU A 397 -1.40 16.58 9.86
C LEU A 397 -1.09 18.06 10.02
N GLU A 398 -1.69 18.92 9.18
CA GLU A 398 -1.49 20.36 9.24
C GLU A 398 -1.92 20.93 10.61
N ASN A 399 -3.06 20.51 11.15
CA ASN A 399 -3.50 20.88 12.49
C ASN A 399 -2.48 20.43 13.56
N ASN A 400 -1.94 19.22 13.44
CA ASN A 400 -0.92 18.71 14.37
C ASN A 400 0.37 19.53 14.29
N ILE A 401 0.80 19.92 13.09
CA ILE A 401 1.96 20.78 12.85
C ILE A 401 1.72 22.17 13.46
N GLN A 402 0.55 22.77 13.23
CA GLN A 402 0.20 24.09 13.77
C GLN A 402 0.16 24.08 15.29
N VAL A 403 -0.41 23.06 15.91
CA VAL A 403 -0.42 22.89 17.38
C VAL A 403 1.01 22.74 17.91
N ALA A 404 1.85 21.94 17.25
CA ALA A 404 3.24 21.75 17.66
C ALA A 404 4.06 23.04 17.52
N LEU A 405 3.80 23.84 16.50
CA LEU A 405 4.44 25.12 16.25
C LEU A 405 3.99 26.18 17.27
N ALA A 406 2.67 26.25 17.56
CA ALA A 406 2.12 27.13 18.57
C ALA A 406 2.64 26.84 19.98
N GLN A 407 2.89 25.57 20.30
CA GLN A 407 3.50 25.13 21.55
C GLN A 407 5.02 25.27 21.57
N GLN A 408 5.64 25.80 20.51
CA GLN A 408 7.10 25.90 20.35
C GLN A 408 7.84 24.54 20.49
N ASN A 409 7.15 23.45 20.21
CA ASN A 409 7.72 22.10 20.29
C ASN A 409 8.55 21.73 19.04
N ILE A 410 8.41 22.48 17.94
CA ILE A 410 9.15 22.37 16.69
C ILE A 410 9.54 23.76 16.19
N GLU A 411 10.53 23.83 15.31
CA GLU A 411 10.93 25.07 14.65
C GLU A 411 10.18 25.25 13.34
N LEU A 412 10.18 26.49 12.80
CA LEU A 412 9.48 26.80 11.56
C LEU A 412 10.05 26.01 10.37
N GLU A 413 11.37 25.81 10.36
CA GLU A 413 12.07 25.01 9.33
C GLU A 413 11.59 23.56 9.35
N ASP A 414 11.46 22.96 10.54
CA ASP A 414 10.92 21.62 10.71
C ASP A 414 9.48 21.51 10.20
N ALA A 415 8.66 22.56 10.39
CA ALA A 415 7.30 22.57 9.90
C ALA A 415 7.21 22.65 8.36
N ILE A 416 8.15 23.35 7.72
CA ILE A 416 8.25 23.43 6.26
C ILE A 416 8.64 22.05 5.69
N ASP A 417 9.71 21.44 6.25
CA ASP A 417 10.17 20.11 5.85
C ASP A 417 9.05 19.07 5.96
N LEU A 418 8.26 19.11 7.06
CA LEU A 418 7.16 18.18 7.28
C LEU A 418 6.02 18.34 6.28
N ARG A 419 5.78 19.56 5.75
CA ARG A 419 4.76 19.82 4.72
C ARG A 419 5.17 19.29 3.35
N GLU A 420 6.46 19.24 3.04
CA GLU A 420 6.97 18.71 1.79
C GLU A 420 6.85 17.19 1.71
N ILE A 421 6.76 16.50 2.85
CA ILE A 421 6.67 15.05 2.92
C ILE A 421 5.27 14.59 2.52
N LYS A 422 5.17 13.89 1.40
CA LYS A 422 3.91 13.34 0.89
C LYS A 422 3.34 12.20 1.75
N ASN A 423 4.20 11.48 2.47
CA ASN A 423 3.79 10.36 3.33
C ASN A 423 3.44 10.87 4.73
N ILE A 424 2.13 10.85 5.09
CA ILE A 424 1.63 11.34 6.37
C ILE A 424 2.17 10.55 7.56
N LYS A 425 2.34 9.25 7.43
CA LYS A 425 2.88 8.42 8.54
C LYS A 425 4.32 8.77 8.81
N LEU A 426 5.11 8.94 7.74
CA LEU A 426 6.49 9.40 7.85
C LEU A 426 6.56 10.81 8.44
N ALA A 427 5.73 11.74 7.96
CA ALA A 427 5.65 13.09 8.49
C ALA A 427 5.29 13.10 9.98
N ASN A 428 4.32 12.29 10.42
CA ASN A 428 3.94 12.15 11.83
C ASN A 428 5.07 11.51 12.67
N GLN A 429 5.80 10.54 12.13
CA GLN A 429 6.95 9.96 12.83
C GLN A 429 8.09 10.98 12.97
N LEU A 430 8.40 11.71 11.89
CA LEU A 430 9.40 12.78 11.93
C LEU A 430 8.98 13.90 12.88
N LEU A 431 7.73 14.29 12.90
CA LEU A 431 7.20 15.24 13.87
C LEU A 431 7.49 14.79 15.32
N LYS A 432 7.25 13.50 15.63
CA LYS A 432 7.57 12.93 16.95
C LYS A 432 9.07 12.98 17.26
N ILE A 433 9.90 12.62 16.27
CA ILE A 433 11.36 12.61 16.40
C ILE A 433 11.88 14.04 16.59
N ARG A 434 11.46 15.00 15.75
CA ARG A 434 11.85 16.41 15.84
C ARG A 434 11.45 17.01 17.18
N ARG A 435 10.23 16.74 17.64
CA ARG A 435 9.76 17.16 18.97
C ARG A 435 10.62 16.59 20.10
N LYS A 436 10.95 15.29 20.05
CA LYS A 436 11.83 14.67 21.04
C LYS A 436 13.25 15.28 21.01
N LYS A 437 13.81 15.45 19.82
CA LYS A 437 15.14 16.03 19.65
C LYS A 437 15.23 17.46 20.20
N LYS A 438 14.17 18.27 20.01
CA LYS A 438 14.11 19.61 20.57
C LYS A 438 14.03 19.57 22.09
N LEU A 439 13.20 18.71 22.65
CA LEU A 439 13.07 18.53 24.09
C LEU A 439 14.38 18.09 24.74
N ASP A 440 15.11 17.16 24.09
CA ASP A 440 16.45 16.73 24.53
C ASP A 440 17.47 17.89 24.46
N ARG A 441 17.41 18.72 23.40
CA ARG A 441 18.25 19.91 23.23
C ARG A 441 17.97 20.96 24.31
N ASP A 442 16.70 21.24 24.55
CA ASP A 442 16.28 22.22 25.57
C ASP A 442 16.70 21.76 26.97
N GLN A 443 16.61 20.48 27.28
CA GLN A 443 17.11 19.91 28.53
C GLN A 443 18.64 20.07 28.65
N LEU A 444 19.37 19.84 27.57
CA LEU A 444 20.82 19.97 27.54
C LEU A 444 21.24 21.45 27.73
N ILE A 445 20.54 22.37 27.08
CA ILE A 445 20.77 23.82 27.25
C ILE A 445 20.46 24.25 28.70
N GLN A 446 19.35 23.76 29.27
CA GLN A 446 19.04 24.03 30.68
C GLN A 446 20.12 23.51 31.63
N GLN A 447 20.61 22.29 31.40
CA GLN A 447 21.73 21.74 32.19
C GLN A 447 23.00 22.58 32.05
N GLN A 448 23.34 23.00 30.82
CA GLN A 448 24.50 23.87 30.59
C GLN A 448 24.32 25.23 31.26
N ASN A 449 23.13 25.83 31.19
CA ASN A 449 22.85 27.09 31.87
C ASN A 449 22.94 26.97 33.39
N ILE A 450 22.43 25.87 33.96
CA ILE A 450 22.56 25.60 35.41
C ILE A 450 24.04 25.40 35.79
N GLN A 451 24.80 24.68 34.99
CA GLN A 451 26.25 24.52 35.22
C GLN A 451 27.02 25.83 35.08
N ALA A 452 26.69 26.63 34.04
CA ALA A 452 27.29 27.94 33.86
C ALA A 452 26.98 28.90 35.01
N GLN A 453 25.73 28.88 35.48
CA GLN A 453 25.28 29.67 36.61
C GLN A 453 25.92 29.20 37.94
N ALA A 454 26.08 27.88 38.11
CA ALA A 454 26.81 27.34 39.25
C ALA A 454 28.30 27.71 39.22
N GLN A 455 28.94 27.66 38.04
CA GLN A 455 30.33 28.10 37.86
C GLN A 455 30.51 29.61 38.09
N ALA A 456 29.59 30.44 37.56
CA ALA A 456 29.61 31.88 37.79
C ALA A 456 29.40 32.22 39.27
N ASN A 457 28.50 31.51 39.98
CA ASN A 457 28.30 31.68 41.42
C ASN A 457 29.53 31.23 42.25
N MET A 458 30.21 30.14 41.81
CA MET A 458 31.48 29.72 42.44
C MET A 458 32.57 30.73 42.22
N GLN A 459 32.71 31.28 41.01
CA GLN A 459 33.71 32.32 40.73
C GLN A 459 33.45 33.61 41.48
N THR A 460 32.18 34.02 41.59
CA THR A 460 31.81 35.19 42.41
C THR A 460 32.06 34.95 43.89
N GLN A 461 31.79 33.73 44.40
CA GLN A 461 32.12 33.38 45.80
C GLN A 461 33.64 33.31 46.03
N GLN A 462 34.39 32.76 45.09
CA GLN A 462 35.86 32.74 45.15
C GLN A 462 36.45 34.17 45.12
N ALA A 463 35.97 35.00 44.17
CA ALA A 463 36.40 36.40 44.13
C ALA A 463 36.00 37.21 45.36
N ALA A 464 34.82 36.95 45.94
CA ALA A 464 34.39 37.55 47.19
C ALA A 464 35.25 37.07 48.38
N ALA A 465 35.58 35.77 48.40
CA ALA A 465 36.48 35.22 49.45
C ALA A 465 37.92 35.74 49.31
N GLU A 466 38.42 35.87 48.07
CA GLU A 466 39.74 36.48 47.85
C GLU A 466 39.80 37.95 48.23
N LEU A 467 38.75 38.72 47.93
CA LEU A 467 38.61 40.10 48.36
C LEU A 467 38.48 40.21 49.91
N GLU A 468 37.83 39.27 50.53
CA GLU A 468 37.72 39.22 52.00
C GLU A 468 39.03 38.83 52.66
N ILE A 469 39.78 37.89 52.04
CA ILE A 469 41.11 37.51 52.47
C ILE A 469 42.10 38.70 52.27
N GLN A 470 42.03 39.43 51.16
CA GLN A 470 42.83 40.61 50.93
C GLN A 470 42.46 41.74 51.92
N LYS A 471 41.21 41.95 52.19
CA LYS A 471 40.75 42.87 53.23
C LYS A 471 41.22 42.44 54.61
N GLN A 472 41.13 41.16 54.95
CA GLN A 472 41.66 40.64 56.20
C GLN A 472 43.19 40.78 56.31
N GLN A 473 43.93 40.51 55.20
CA GLN A 473 45.40 40.69 55.17
C GLN A 473 45.76 42.13 55.33
N THR A 474 45.05 43.07 54.72
CA THR A 474 45.34 44.52 54.91
C THR A 474 44.93 45.01 56.28
N LEU A 475 43.83 44.52 56.85
CA LEU A 475 43.40 44.77 58.20
C LEU A 475 44.37 44.13 59.20
N PHE A 476 44.85 42.91 58.94
CA PHE A 476 45.81 42.20 59.78
C PHE A 476 47.18 42.90 59.80
N HIS A 477 47.54 43.46 58.63
CA HIS A 477 48.81 44.25 58.58
C HIS A 477 48.67 45.58 59.30
N SER A 478 47.53 46.22 59.33
CA SER A 478 47.29 47.45 60.08
C SER A 478 47.05 47.22 61.57
N GLU A 479 46.37 46.07 61.91
CA GLU A 479 46.15 45.67 63.30
C GLU A 479 47.39 45.07 63.96
N SER A 480 48.25 44.36 63.19
CA SER A 480 49.50 43.80 63.73
C SER A 480 50.51 44.90 64.20
N GLN A 481 50.39 46.07 63.60
CA GLN A 481 51.16 47.25 64.08
C GLN A 481 50.49 47.91 65.33
N LEU A 482 49.25 47.74 65.59
CA LEU A 482 48.54 48.22 66.77
C LEU A 482 48.46 47.19 67.92
N GLU A 483 48.51 45.88 67.60
CA GLU A 483 48.42 44.79 68.57
C GLU A 483 49.74 44.35 69.16
N GLN A 484 50.89 44.73 68.57
CA GLN A 484 52.16 44.65 69.30
C GLN A 484 52.18 45.52 70.57
N LEU A 485 51.19 46.39 70.74
CA LEU A 485 51.07 47.28 71.92
C LEU A 485 49.91 46.86 72.89
N LYS A 486 49.10 45.88 72.58
CA LYS A 486 48.01 45.37 73.44
C LYS A 486 47.96 43.85 73.53
N GLY A 487 49.12 43.24 73.44
CA GLY A 487 49.29 41.84 73.02
C GLY A 487 49.11 40.75 74.04
N ASP A 488 48.36 40.80 75.07
CA ASP A 488 48.23 39.58 75.89
C ASP A 488 46.85 39.27 76.45
N MET A 489 45.86 40.07 76.09
CA MET A 489 44.46 39.80 76.59
C MET A 489 43.38 39.49 75.53
N ALA A 490 43.67 39.65 74.24
CA ALA A 490 42.69 39.43 73.18
C ALA A 490 42.77 38.04 72.52
N SER A 491 43.91 37.32 72.67
CA SER A 491 44.09 36.00 72.02
C SER A 491 43.20 34.89 72.58
N GLN A 492 42.75 34.96 73.80
CA GLN A 492 41.80 33.96 74.38
C GLN A 492 40.33 34.15 73.99
N LYS A 493 39.97 35.42 73.69
CA LYS A 493 38.57 35.66 73.25
C LYS A 493 38.38 35.28 71.76
N LEU A 494 39.39 35.46 70.94
CA LEU A 494 39.30 35.17 69.50
C LEU A 494 39.25 33.65 69.18
N MET A 495 39.89 32.83 70.04
CA MET A 495 39.81 31.38 69.89
C MET A 495 38.42 30.83 70.16
N GLN A 496 37.72 31.40 71.15
CA GLN A 496 36.33 30.96 71.47
C GLN A 496 35.33 31.41 70.41
N GLU A 497 35.46 32.60 69.80
CA GLU A 497 34.56 33.04 68.72
C GLU A 497 34.79 32.27 67.40
N ALA A 498 36.03 31.87 67.07
CA ALA A 498 36.34 31.08 65.90
C ALA A 498 35.79 29.64 65.99
N GLU A 499 35.80 29.08 67.20
CA GLU A 499 35.26 27.74 67.43
C GLU A 499 33.74 27.72 67.36
N VAL A 500 33.05 28.76 67.84
CA VAL A 500 31.60 28.91 67.75
C VAL A 500 31.16 29.17 66.30
N LYS A 501 31.93 29.95 65.52
CA LYS A 501 31.65 30.21 64.10
C LYS A 501 31.85 28.98 63.22
N LYS A 502 32.85 28.15 63.56
CA LYS A 502 33.07 26.86 62.88
C LYS A 502 31.95 25.87 63.14
N GLN A 503 31.46 25.84 64.39
CA GLN A 503 30.29 25.00 64.73
C GLN A 503 29.00 25.48 64.05
N LEU A 504 28.84 26.80 63.87
CA LEU A 504 27.66 27.34 63.18
C LEU A 504 27.69 27.03 61.69
N MET A 505 28.86 27.13 61.02
CA MET A 505 29.03 26.76 59.63
C MET A 505 28.87 25.23 59.40
N GLU A 506 29.33 24.42 60.34
CA GLU A 506 29.08 22.96 60.30
C GLU A 506 27.63 22.61 60.46
N GLN A 507 26.89 23.34 61.32
CA GLN A 507 25.46 23.18 61.46
C GLN A 507 24.69 23.67 60.20
N GLU A 508 25.05 24.79 59.58
CA GLU A 508 24.44 25.25 58.33
C GLU A 508 24.71 24.29 57.20
N PHE A 509 25.92 23.71 57.11
CA PHE A 509 26.25 22.69 56.12
C PHE A 509 25.45 21.41 56.34
N GLN A 510 25.26 20.96 57.59
CA GLN A 510 24.44 19.82 57.91
C GLN A 510 22.95 20.08 57.63
N TYR A 511 22.46 21.31 57.91
CA TYR A 511 21.10 21.69 57.61
C TYR A 511 20.83 21.75 56.10
N ASN A 512 21.75 22.27 55.33
CA ASN A 512 21.68 22.28 53.84
C ASN A 512 21.78 20.87 53.23
N MET A 513 22.57 19.98 53.85
CA MET A 513 22.61 18.57 53.46
C MET A 513 21.28 17.85 53.77
N GLN A 514 20.69 18.14 54.95
CA GLN A 514 19.37 17.57 55.29
C GLN A 514 18.24 18.11 54.41
N LEU A 515 18.27 19.39 54.04
CA LEU A 515 17.33 19.97 53.07
C LEU A 515 17.45 19.32 51.68
N ARG A 516 18.68 19.10 51.19
CA ARG A 516 18.88 18.38 49.93
C ARG A 516 18.47 16.91 50.01
N GLN A 517 18.65 16.25 51.17
CA GLN A 517 18.14 14.91 51.38
C GLN A 517 16.61 14.87 51.46
N MET A 518 15.98 15.87 52.07
CA MET A 518 14.52 15.97 52.05
C MET A 518 13.97 16.24 50.64
N ASP A 519 14.64 17.10 49.86
CA ASP A 519 14.26 17.35 48.46
C ASP A 519 14.44 16.11 47.59
N MET A 520 15.53 15.36 47.77
CA MET A 520 15.69 14.06 47.10
C MET A 520 14.63 13.04 47.50
N ASN A 521 14.29 12.98 48.78
CA ASN A 521 13.26 12.07 49.26
C ASN A 521 11.85 12.45 48.73
N THR A 522 11.56 13.77 48.65
CA THR A 522 10.28 14.24 48.07
C THR A 522 10.21 14.02 46.55
N ILE A 523 11.33 14.03 45.85
CA ILE A 523 11.41 13.69 44.44
C ILE A 523 11.22 12.18 44.27
N MET A 524 11.88 11.33 45.10
CA MET A 524 11.70 9.88 45.09
C MET A 524 10.27 9.48 45.44
N GLU A 525 9.63 10.13 46.43
CA GLU A 525 8.22 9.88 46.74
C GLU A 525 7.27 10.28 45.59
N ARG A 526 7.57 11.38 44.89
CA ARG A 526 6.80 11.77 43.69
C ARG A 526 6.98 10.83 42.52
N GLU A 527 8.19 10.31 42.32
CA GLU A 527 8.45 9.28 41.31
C GLU A 527 7.80 7.94 41.67
N GLY A 528 7.90 7.52 42.94
CA GLY A 528 7.20 6.32 43.42
C GLY A 528 5.68 6.43 43.27
N GLN A 529 5.08 7.59 43.57
CA GLN A 529 3.65 7.82 43.33
C GLN A 529 3.28 7.83 41.84
N LYS A 530 4.17 8.21 40.95
CA LYS A 530 3.96 8.11 39.49
C LYS A 530 4.04 6.68 39.01
N GLU A 531 4.98 5.89 39.52
CA GLU A 531 5.08 4.46 39.22
C GLU A 531 3.87 3.68 39.77
N ASP A 532 3.46 3.94 40.99
CA ASP A 532 2.27 3.33 41.56
C ASP A 532 0.98 3.64 40.80
N ARG A 533 0.88 4.85 40.23
CA ARG A 533 -0.23 5.21 39.34
C ARG A 533 -0.13 4.50 37.99
N LYS A 534 1.07 4.28 37.46
CA LYS A 534 1.27 3.46 36.24
C LYS A 534 0.89 2.01 36.49
N ASP A 535 1.36 1.44 37.58
CA ASP A 535 1.05 0.06 37.98
C ASP A 535 -0.43 -0.17 38.23
N LYS A 536 -1.11 0.79 38.83
CA LYS A 536 -2.57 0.76 39.00
C LYS A 536 -3.29 0.81 37.65
N ARG A 537 -2.83 1.64 36.71
CA ARG A 537 -3.40 1.68 35.35
C ARG A 537 -3.16 0.37 34.60
N THR A 538 -1.97 -0.22 34.70
CA THR A 538 -1.64 -1.50 34.07
C THR A 538 -2.47 -2.64 34.68
N LYS A 539 -2.69 -2.64 35.99
CA LYS A 539 -3.57 -3.60 36.66
C LYS A 539 -5.02 -3.46 36.20
N ILE A 540 -5.53 -2.24 36.11
CA ILE A 540 -6.90 -1.97 35.63
C ILE A 540 -7.04 -2.44 34.17
N GLN A 541 -6.07 -2.16 33.30
CA GLN A 541 -6.06 -2.66 31.92
C GLN A 541 -6.02 -4.18 31.84
N ALA A 542 -5.19 -4.82 32.67
CA ALA A 542 -5.10 -6.28 32.71
C ALA A 542 -6.42 -6.91 33.21
N THR A 543 -7.09 -6.28 34.18
CA THR A 543 -8.39 -6.74 34.68
C THR A 543 -9.48 -6.59 33.62
N GLN A 544 -9.51 -5.47 32.90
CA GLN A 544 -10.43 -5.26 31.79
C GLN A 544 -10.20 -6.25 30.64
N GLN A 545 -8.94 -6.57 30.32
CA GLN A 545 -8.61 -7.59 29.32
C GLN A 545 -9.03 -8.99 29.79
N SER A 546 -8.85 -9.32 31.06
CA SER A 546 -9.27 -10.63 31.58
C SER A 546 -10.80 -10.76 31.59
N GLU A 547 -11.52 -9.70 31.93
CA GLU A 547 -12.99 -9.66 31.86
C GLU A 547 -13.50 -9.82 30.42
N MET A 548 -12.83 -9.19 29.45
CA MET A 548 -13.17 -9.38 28.03
C MET A 548 -12.89 -10.81 27.54
N ILE A 549 -11.83 -11.44 28.05
CA ILE A 549 -11.52 -12.84 27.73
C ILE A 549 -12.55 -13.78 28.36
N ASP A 550 -12.99 -13.50 29.59
CA ASP A 550 -14.02 -14.29 30.27
C ASP A 550 -15.40 -14.11 29.63
N GLN A 551 -15.72 -12.93 29.13
CA GLN A 551 -16.93 -12.69 28.34
C GLN A 551 -16.93 -13.47 27.03
N ARG A 552 -15.76 -13.62 26.37
CA ARG A 552 -15.62 -14.43 25.16
C ARG A 552 -15.70 -15.94 25.39
N LYS A 553 -15.44 -16.40 26.61
CA LYS A 553 -15.51 -17.81 27.00
C LYS A 553 -16.91 -18.25 27.43
N ARG A 554 -17.82 -17.30 27.68
CA ARG A 554 -19.20 -17.61 28.02
C ARG A 554 -20.03 -17.72 26.75
N ASP A 555 -20.82 -18.78 26.63
CA ASP A 555 -21.76 -19.02 25.53
C ASP A 555 -22.86 -17.95 25.39
N LYS A 556 -22.86 -16.96 26.26
CA LYS A 556 -23.76 -15.82 26.14
C LYS A 556 -23.03 -14.67 25.48
N PRO A 557 -23.55 -14.13 24.39
CA PRO A 557 -22.97 -12.96 23.75
C PRO A 557 -22.87 -11.81 24.76
N PRO A 558 -21.79 -11.02 24.70
CA PRO A 558 -21.64 -9.88 25.58
C PRO A 558 -22.80 -8.92 25.37
N LYS A 559 -23.27 -8.29 26.44
CA LYS A 559 -24.27 -7.24 26.39
C LYS A 559 -23.66 -5.96 25.80
N ASN A 560 -23.34 -6.03 24.55
CA ASN A 560 -22.93 -4.87 23.77
C ASN A 560 -24.03 -4.54 22.75
N PHE A 561 -23.80 -3.55 21.98
CA PHE A 561 -24.71 -3.08 20.95
C PHE A 561 -25.26 -4.19 20.02
N GLU A 562 -24.44 -5.16 19.67
CA GLU A 562 -24.82 -6.24 18.75
C GLU A 562 -25.52 -7.43 19.44
N SER A 563 -25.29 -7.60 20.75
CA SER A 563 -25.80 -8.74 21.51
C SER A 563 -26.95 -8.39 22.47
N SER A 564 -27.34 -7.11 22.54
CA SER A 564 -28.38 -6.64 23.44
C SER A 564 -29.81 -6.87 22.95
N GLY A 565 -29.99 -7.52 21.82
CA GLY A 565 -31.29 -7.68 21.17
C GLY A 565 -31.77 -6.46 20.38
N ASN A 566 -30.92 -5.42 20.30
CA ASN A 566 -31.15 -4.22 19.51
C ASN A 566 -30.34 -4.28 18.22
N ASP A 567 -30.32 -5.43 17.59
CA ASP A 567 -29.57 -5.67 16.36
C ASP A 567 -30.26 -4.99 15.18
N ILE A 568 -29.52 -4.13 14.50
CA ILE A 568 -29.95 -3.44 13.27
C ILE A 568 -30.32 -4.43 12.17
N VAL A 569 -29.71 -5.63 12.20
CA VAL A 569 -29.91 -6.66 11.17
C VAL A 569 -31.23 -7.41 11.32
N SER A 570 -31.88 -7.33 12.49
CA SER A 570 -33.15 -8.02 12.73
C SER A 570 -34.38 -7.30 12.19
N GLY A 571 -34.23 -6.25 11.42
CA GLY A 571 -35.29 -5.71 10.55
C GLY A 571 -36.12 -4.56 11.12
N ASP A 572 -36.00 -4.24 12.39
CA ASP A 572 -36.65 -3.08 12.95
C ASP A 572 -35.65 -1.91 12.97
N PHE A 573 -35.67 -1.15 11.91
CA PHE A 573 -34.93 0.10 11.80
C PHE A 573 -35.58 1.21 12.62
N ASP A 574 -35.85 0.94 13.87
CA ASP A 574 -36.25 1.98 14.79
C ASP A 574 -35.01 2.50 15.52
N LEU A 575 -34.82 3.82 15.50
CA LEU A 575 -33.72 4.47 16.21
C LEU A 575 -33.69 4.12 17.70
N GLY A 576 -34.85 3.76 18.27
CA GLY A 576 -34.97 3.27 19.63
C GLY A 576 -34.33 1.89 19.86
N ALA A 577 -34.11 1.10 18.79
CA ALA A 577 -33.50 -0.20 18.89
C ALA A 577 -31.98 -0.13 19.14
N PHE A 578 -31.38 1.04 18.97
CA PHE A 578 -29.96 1.26 19.21
C PHE A 578 -29.62 1.68 20.63
N GLU A 579 -30.62 1.92 21.48
CA GLU A 579 -30.36 2.22 22.87
C GLU A 579 -30.04 0.92 23.63
N PRO A 580 -28.90 0.83 24.30
CA PRO A 580 -28.56 -0.35 25.10
C PRO A 580 -29.55 -0.46 26.26
N LYS A 581 -30.15 -1.61 26.38
CA LYS A 581 -31.00 -1.95 27.53
C LYS A 581 -30.17 -2.12 28.78
#